data_2c477570d47e7e40d3f2eba6ef759409
#
_entry.id   2c477570d47e7e40d3f2eba6ef759409
#
_cell.length_a   1.000
_cell.length_b   1.000
_cell.length_c   1.000
_cell.angle_alpha   90.00
_cell.angle_beta   90.00
_cell.angle_gamma   90.00
#
_symmetry.space_group_name_H-M   'P 1'
#
loop_
_entity.id
_entity.type
_entity.pdbx_description
1 polymer ?
#
loop_
_entity_poly.entity_id
_entity_poly.type
_entity_poly.pdbx_seq_one_letter_code
_entity_poly.pdbx_strand_id
1 'polypeptide(L)'
;MVNDYPPIYPDYVGVTIPCNIAPMNFSLPEGTKRVDVTVEGGRQGSLHLNEKEVIFPMEAWQELLAENIGDSLHFTVSAKTDQGWTTYRPFAMAVTGDSIPYGVAYRKIAPGYEVYSHMGIYERSLSDYDERPLLENTQVPGMCMNCHALNRTNPAQFSLHIRGKHGATLMQRNGRRELLNTKTDSTLSACVYPYWHPSGNYIAYSVNNTRQSFHTVREERIEVFDLASDVVVYHPESHTLLRSPLLQRKESFETFPVFSADGRRLFFCSAEAKEIPSEYKEIRYDLCAIDFDPSTGTFGQQVDTLVKVSTQGRSISFPRPSYDGRYLVYTQSYYGNFSIWHKEADLWLLDLESGTTRLLNEINSDDTESFHNWSADSRWMVFSSRRGGGLYTRLYFTHRNEGGTFSKPFQLPQRRPWNYEDENLYSYNVPDFTQQPIRIRRRSLEKKLMSDKRVQIEVRD
;
A
#
# COMPACT_ATOMS: atom_id res chain seq x y z
N MET A 1 -19.93 -19.26 -30.30
CA MET A 1 -18.72 -18.67 -29.72
C MET A 1 -18.66 -17.22 -30.17
N VAL A 2 -18.42 -16.29 -29.24
CA VAL A 2 -18.18 -14.88 -29.53
C VAL A 2 -16.69 -14.59 -29.51
N ASN A 3 -16.22 -13.53 -30.17
CA ASN A 3 -14.80 -13.18 -30.23
C ASN A 3 -14.34 -12.28 -29.07
N ASP A 4 -15.24 -11.96 -28.16
CA ASP A 4 -14.97 -11.14 -26.99
C ASP A 4 -14.50 -11.99 -25.81
N TYR A 5 -13.63 -11.45 -24.96
CA TYR A 5 -13.30 -12.07 -23.68
C TYR A 5 -14.53 -12.07 -22.76
N PRO A 6 -14.61 -13.05 -21.82
CA PRO A 6 -15.70 -13.07 -20.87
C PRO A 6 -15.67 -11.80 -19.99
N PRO A 7 -16.81 -11.16 -19.77
CA PRO A 7 -16.90 -9.96 -18.90
C PRO A 7 -16.87 -10.39 -17.42
N ILE A 8 -15.72 -10.94 -16.99
CA ILE A 8 -15.50 -11.41 -15.62
C ILE A 8 -15.15 -10.26 -14.69
N TYR A 9 -15.58 -10.37 -13.43
CA TYR A 9 -15.18 -9.49 -12.34
C TYR A 9 -14.62 -10.32 -11.16
N PRO A 10 -13.42 -10.00 -10.66
CA PRO A 10 -12.45 -9.01 -11.18
C PRO A 10 -11.90 -9.38 -12.57
N ASP A 11 -11.36 -8.39 -13.29
CA ASP A 11 -10.73 -8.63 -14.58
C ASP A 11 -9.36 -9.33 -14.42
N TYR A 12 -9.37 -10.64 -14.55
CA TYR A 12 -8.17 -11.47 -14.48
C TYR A 12 -7.66 -11.94 -15.86
N VAL A 13 -8.19 -11.40 -16.93
CA VAL A 13 -7.75 -11.75 -18.30
C VAL A 13 -6.31 -11.33 -18.52
N GLY A 14 -5.40 -12.26 -18.83
CA GLY A 14 -4.02 -11.96 -19.20
C GLY A 14 -3.11 -11.49 -18.05
N VAL A 15 -3.46 -11.78 -16.79
CA VAL A 15 -2.64 -11.43 -15.64
C VAL A 15 -1.53 -12.45 -15.41
N THR A 16 -0.47 -12.03 -14.70
CA THR A 16 0.56 -12.92 -14.14
C THR A 16 0.27 -13.11 -12.65
N ILE A 17 0.17 -14.37 -12.23
CA ILE A 17 -0.15 -14.75 -10.86
C ILE A 17 1.00 -15.53 -10.20
N PRO A 18 1.18 -15.42 -8.88
CA PRO A 18 2.18 -16.19 -8.16
C PRO A 18 1.72 -17.67 -7.99
N CYS A 19 2.67 -18.56 -7.87
CA CYS A 19 2.41 -19.99 -7.70
C CYS A 19 1.74 -20.38 -6.38
N ASN A 20 1.55 -19.45 -5.45
CA ASN A 20 1.00 -19.69 -4.11
C ASN A 20 -0.18 -18.77 -3.76
N ILE A 21 -0.90 -18.24 -4.76
CA ILE A 21 -2.06 -17.38 -4.54
C ILE A 21 -3.34 -18.18 -4.29
N ALA A 22 -4.25 -17.61 -3.50
CA ALA A 22 -5.61 -18.12 -3.33
C ALA A 22 -6.34 -18.24 -4.69
N PRO A 23 -7.35 -19.11 -4.82
CA PRO A 23 -8.10 -19.24 -6.06
C PRO A 23 -8.60 -17.90 -6.61
N MET A 24 -8.40 -17.72 -7.90
CA MET A 24 -8.78 -16.53 -8.64
C MET A 24 -10.26 -16.61 -9.05
N ASN A 25 -11.15 -16.69 -8.06
CA ASN A 25 -12.58 -16.74 -8.27
C ASN A 25 -13.07 -15.46 -8.96
N PHE A 26 -14.06 -15.57 -9.82
CA PHE A 26 -14.65 -14.46 -10.54
C PHE A 26 -16.17 -14.59 -10.68
N SER A 27 -16.83 -13.49 -10.92
CA SER A 27 -18.26 -13.44 -11.27
C SER A 27 -18.44 -13.03 -12.71
N LEU A 28 -19.62 -13.29 -13.23
CA LEU A 28 -20.10 -12.77 -14.51
C LEU A 28 -21.26 -11.79 -14.26
N PRO A 29 -21.64 -10.97 -15.24
CA PRO A 29 -22.68 -9.97 -15.09
C PRO A 29 -24.01 -10.54 -14.58
N GLU A 30 -24.78 -9.67 -13.96
CA GLU A 30 -26.14 -9.97 -13.53
C GLU A 30 -26.98 -10.55 -14.68
N GLY A 31 -27.88 -11.51 -14.37
CA GLY A 31 -28.64 -12.26 -15.37
C GLY A 31 -27.97 -13.55 -15.82
N THR A 32 -26.71 -13.82 -15.44
CA THR A 32 -26.06 -15.12 -15.67
C THR A 32 -26.66 -16.16 -14.74
N LYS A 33 -27.23 -17.23 -15.31
CA LYS A 33 -27.91 -18.32 -14.57
C LYS A 33 -27.00 -19.47 -14.23
N ARG A 34 -26.00 -19.74 -15.08
CA ARG A 34 -25.06 -20.83 -14.93
C ARG A 34 -23.79 -20.51 -15.72
N VAL A 35 -22.66 -20.97 -15.20
CA VAL A 35 -21.35 -20.80 -15.83
C VAL A 35 -20.71 -22.18 -15.99
N ASP A 36 -20.16 -22.43 -17.16
CA ASP A 36 -19.32 -23.57 -17.46
C ASP A 36 -17.91 -23.08 -17.69
N VAL A 37 -16.97 -23.49 -16.83
CA VAL A 37 -15.57 -23.06 -16.86
C VAL A 37 -14.68 -24.27 -16.88
N THR A 38 -13.81 -24.36 -17.89
CA THR A 38 -12.69 -25.28 -17.93
C THR A 38 -11.40 -24.50 -17.79
N VAL A 39 -10.53 -24.95 -16.88
CA VAL A 39 -9.17 -24.42 -16.71
C VAL A 39 -8.20 -25.56 -17.02
N GLU A 40 -7.38 -25.38 -18.03
CA GLU A 40 -6.37 -26.36 -18.44
C GLU A 40 -4.97 -25.82 -18.14
N GLY A 41 -4.14 -26.60 -17.46
CA GLY A 41 -2.74 -26.29 -17.27
C GLY A 41 -1.98 -26.41 -18.59
N GLY A 42 -1.07 -25.49 -18.88
CA GLY A 42 -0.22 -25.54 -20.07
C GLY A 42 0.70 -26.75 -20.09
N ARG A 43 1.09 -27.25 -18.90
CA ARG A 43 1.87 -28.48 -18.76
C ARG A 43 1.00 -29.68 -18.45
N GLN A 44 0.19 -29.58 -17.38
CA GLN A 44 -0.68 -30.67 -16.96
C GLN A 44 -1.80 -30.19 -16.03
N GLY A 45 -2.76 -31.06 -15.78
CA GLY A 45 -3.88 -30.83 -14.89
C GLY A 45 -5.00 -30.00 -15.51
N SER A 46 -6.19 -30.16 -14.97
CA SER A 46 -7.35 -29.38 -15.36
C SER A 46 -8.38 -29.29 -14.25
N LEU A 47 -9.17 -28.22 -14.25
CA LEU A 47 -10.34 -28.04 -13.40
C LEU A 47 -11.55 -27.74 -14.27
N HIS A 48 -12.69 -28.32 -13.91
CA HIS A 48 -13.94 -28.04 -14.57
C HIS A 48 -15.04 -27.73 -13.55
N LEU A 49 -15.74 -26.63 -13.79
CA LEU A 49 -16.88 -26.18 -12.99
C LEU A 49 -18.08 -25.96 -13.92
N ASN A 50 -19.25 -26.43 -13.49
CA ASN A 50 -20.52 -26.11 -14.15
C ASN A 50 -21.55 -25.72 -13.09
N GLU A 51 -21.43 -24.50 -12.58
CA GLU A 51 -22.13 -24.01 -11.40
C GLU A 51 -22.76 -22.63 -11.66
N LYS A 52 -23.46 -22.11 -10.65
CA LYS A 52 -23.97 -20.72 -10.68
C LYS A 52 -22.85 -19.71 -10.42
N GLU A 53 -21.89 -20.08 -9.61
CA GLU A 53 -20.80 -19.24 -9.13
C GLU A 53 -19.45 -19.89 -9.46
N VAL A 54 -18.45 -19.10 -9.86
CA VAL A 54 -17.12 -19.63 -10.15
C VAL A 54 -16.28 -19.56 -8.87
N ILE A 55 -16.26 -20.68 -8.15
CA ILE A 55 -15.49 -20.88 -6.92
C ILE A 55 -14.62 -22.12 -7.11
N PHE A 56 -13.32 -21.93 -7.34
CA PHE A 56 -12.39 -23.03 -7.49
C PHE A 56 -12.08 -23.69 -6.15
N PRO A 57 -12.08 -25.05 -6.05
CA PRO A 57 -11.65 -25.76 -4.86
C PRO A 57 -10.19 -25.43 -4.51
N MET A 58 -9.92 -25.09 -3.26
CA MET A 58 -8.61 -24.61 -2.80
C MET A 58 -7.48 -25.59 -3.13
N GLU A 59 -7.61 -26.85 -2.73
CA GLU A 59 -6.59 -27.88 -2.92
C GLU A 59 -6.30 -28.11 -4.40
N ALA A 60 -7.34 -28.32 -5.21
CA ALA A 60 -7.19 -28.56 -6.64
C ALA A 60 -6.61 -27.34 -7.38
N TRP A 61 -6.93 -26.11 -6.94
CA TRP A 61 -6.31 -24.89 -7.46
C TRP A 61 -4.82 -24.84 -7.15
N GLN A 62 -4.43 -25.14 -5.91
CA GLN A 62 -3.02 -25.15 -5.50
C GLN A 62 -2.21 -26.22 -6.22
N GLU A 63 -2.77 -27.41 -6.42
CA GLU A 63 -2.15 -28.46 -7.24
C GLU A 63 -1.94 -27.99 -8.67
N LEU A 64 -2.97 -27.42 -9.30
CA LEU A 64 -2.89 -26.91 -10.67
C LEU A 64 -1.83 -25.81 -10.81
N LEU A 65 -1.71 -24.88 -9.83
CA LEU A 65 -0.66 -23.87 -9.81
C LEU A 65 0.73 -24.50 -9.73
N ALA A 66 0.93 -25.44 -8.79
CA ALA A 66 2.22 -26.09 -8.58
C ALA A 66 2.71 -26.85 -9.81
N GLU A 67 1.80 -27.50 -10.55
CA GLU A 67 2.10 -28.26 -11.77
C GLU A 67 2.43 -27.38 -12.97
N ASN A 68 2.05 -26.08 -12.94
CA ASN A 68 2.17 -25.17 -14.07
C ASN A 68 3.07 -23.96 -13.82
N ILE A 69 3.98 -24.04 -12.84
CA ILE A 69 4.98 -22.97 -12.57
C ILE A 69 5.82 -22.70 -13.81
N GLY A 70 5.89 -21.43 -14.25
CA GLY A 70 6.61 -20.99 -15.43
C GLY A 70 5.86 -21.25 -16.75
N ASP A 71 4.58 -21.57 -16.66
CA ASP A 71 3.67 -21.76 -17.79
C ASP A 71 2.37 -20.97 -17.54
N SER A 72 1.27 -21.33 -18.19
CA SER A 72 0.00 -20.63 -18.13
C SER A 72 -1.16 -21.58 -17.80
N LEU A 73 -2.19 -21.03 -17.18
CA LEU A 73 -3.50 -21.66 -17.06
C LEU A 73 -4.42 -21.07 -18.15
N HIS A 74 -5.04 -21.95 -18.93
CA HIS A 74 -5.93 -21.59 -20.05
C HIS A 74 -7.39 -21.75 -19.63
N PHE A 75 -8.15 -20.69 -19.74
CA PHE A 75 -9.55 -20.62 -19.31
C PHE A 75 -10.48 -20.59 -20.52
N THR A 76 -11.43 -21.53 -20.55
CA THR A 76 -12.57 -21.51 -21.45
C THR A 76 -13.83 -21.28 -20.63
N VAL A 77 -14.56 -20.21 -20.94
CA VAL A 77 -15.75 -19.77 -20.18
C VAL A 77 -16.97 -19.74 -21.07
N SER A 78 -18.05 -20.36 -20.63
CA SER A 78 -19.38 -20.26 -21.24
C SER A 78 -20.39 -19.84 -20.18
N ALA A 79 -21.26 -18.88 -20.52
CA ALA A 79 -22.32 -18.39 -19.64
C ALA A 79 -23.70 -18.69 -20.21
N LYS A 80 -24.63 -19.11 -19.36
CA LYS A 80 -26.03 -19.30 -19.67
C LYS A 80 -26.87 -18.14 -19.18
N THR A 81 -27.60 -17.51 -20.09
CA THR A 81 -28.58 -16.45 -19.82
C THR A 81 -29.96 -16.89 -20.27
N ASP A 82 -30.94 -16.01 -20.25
CA ASP A 82 -32.27 -16.25 -20.85
C ASP A 82 -32.22 -16.45 -22.37
N GLN A 83 -31.16 -15.95 -23.02
CA GLN A 83 -30.93 -16.08 -24.44
C GLN A 83 -30.21 -17.39 -24.84
N GLY A 84 -29.82 -18.22 -23.86
CA GLY A 84 -29.10 -19.46 -24.10
C GLY A 84 -27.62 -19.41 -23.64
N TRP A 85 -26.81 -20.32 -24.16
CA TRP A 85 -25.40 -20.41 -23.88
C TRP A 85 -24.57 -19.53 -24.82
N THR A 86 -23.62 -18.78 -24.23
CA THR A 86 -22.60 -18.02 -24.96
C THR A 86 -21.23 -18.52 -24.51
N THR A 87 -20.42 -19.01 -25.45
CA THR A 87 -19.00 -19.35 -25.20
C THR A 87 -18.14 -18.17 -25.63
N TYR A 88 -17.28 -17.71 -24.75
CA TYR A 88 -16.40 -16.57 -24.94
C TYR A 88 -15.05 -16.97 -25.53
N ARG A 89 -14.28 -15.98 -25.97
CA ARG A 89 -12.88 -16.14 -26.35
C ARG A 89 -12.07 -16.66 -25.15
N PRO A 90 -11.29 -17.73 -25.30
CA PRO A 90 -10.41 -18.22 -24.22
C PRO A 90 -9.35 -17.18 -23.84
N PHE A 91 -8.94 -17.21 -22.57
CA PHE A 91 -7.86 -16.36 -22.06
C PHE A 91 -6.89 -17.19 -21.19
N ALA A 92 -5.73 -16.60 -20.88
CA ALA A 92 -4.73 -17.27 -20.05
C ALA A 92 -4.31 -16.40 -18.87
N MET A 93 -3.85 -17.03 -17.79
CA MET A 93 -3.11 -16.45 -16.69
C MET A 93 -1.74 -17.09 -16.65
N ALA A 94 -0.66 -16.29 -16.68
CA ALA A 94 0.70 -16.80 -16.53
C ALA A 94 0.99 -17.11 -15.05
N VAL A 95 1.60 -18.26 -14.76
CA VAL A 95 2.00 -18.66 -13.40
C VAL A 95 3.50 -18.48 -13.25
N THR A 96 3.93 -17.48 -12.46
CA THR A 96 5.36 -17.27 -12.20
C THR A 96 5.85 -18.12 -11.02
N GLY A 97 7.14 -18.50 -11.06
CA GLY A 97 7.83 -19.15 -9.93
C GLY A 97 8.13 -18.20 -8.76
N ASP A 98 7.99 -16.88 -8.95
CA ASP A 98 8.15 -15.91 -7.88
C ASP A 98 6.94 -15.98 -6.94
N SER A 99 7.12 -16.55 -5.77
CA SER A 99 6.06 -16.64 -4.76
C SER A 99 5.71 -15.26 -4.19
N ILE A 100 4.43 -15.05 -3.87
CA ILE A 100 4.00 -13.85 -3.14
C ILE A 100 4.18 -14.08 -1.63
N PRO A 101 4.47 -13.03 -0.81
CA PRO A 101 4.53 -13.15 0.65
C PRO A 101 3.28 -13.77 1.27
N TYR A 102 3.39 -14.22 2.54
CA TYR A 102 2.27 -14.79 3.31
C TYR A 102 1.00 -13.94 3.23
N GLY A 103 1.13 -12.63 3.40
CA GLY A 103 -0.03 -11.79 3.51
C GLY A 103 0.24 -10.31 3.25
N VAL A 104 -0.82 -9.54 3.42
CA VAL A 104 -0.81 -8.09 3.33
C VAL A 104 -1.53 -7.49 4.52
N ALA A 105 -0.90 -6.50 5.18
CA ALA A 105 -1.55 -5.64 6.18
C ALA A 105 -2.03 -4.37 5.50
N TYR A 106 -3.16 -3.83 5.92
CA TYR A 106 -3.73 -2.61 5.35
C TYR A 106 -4.64 -1.91 6.35
N ARG A 107 -4.87 -0.63 6.13
CA ARG A 107 -5.90 0.12 6.83
C ARG A 107 -7.23 -0.04 6.11
N LYS A 108 -8.25 -0.51 6.83
CA LYS A 108 -9.64 -0.58 6.38
C LYS A 108 -10.41 0.59 6.96
N ILE A 109 -11.04 1.41 6.12
CA ILE A 109 -11.64 2.68 6.50
C ILE A 109 -12.80 3.03 5.57
N ALA A 110 -13.88 3.62 6.12
CA ALA A 110 -14.96 4.15 5.30
C ALA A 110 -14.47 5.36 4.46
N PRO A 111 -15.01 5.57 3.25
CA PRO A 111 -14.69 6.74 2.45
C PRO A 111 -15.46 7.98 2.97
N GLY A 112 -14.81 9.14 2.94
CA GLY A 112 -15.47 10.40 3.29
C GLY A 112 -15.52 10.68 4.80
N TYR A 113 -16.52 11.41 5.25
CA TYR A 113 -16.65 11.89 6.63
C TYR A 113 -16.97 10.79 7.65
N GLU A 114 -17.41 9.62 7.22
CA GLU A 114 -17.66 8.44 8.07
C GLU A 114 -16.38 7.74 8.53
N VAL A 115 -15.22 8.23 8.15
CA VAL A 115 -13.90 7.62 8.43
C VAL A 115 -13.66 7.26 9.90
N TYR A 116 -14.30 7.97 10.81
CA TYR A 116 -14.13 7.75 12.26
C TYR A 116 -15.15 6.79 12.87
N SER A 117 -16.15 6.33 12.14
CA SER A 117 -17.18 5.42 12.66
C SER A 117 -16.59 4.04 12.95
N HIS A 118 -15.91 3.45 11.97
CA HIS A 118 -15.22 2.17 12.08
C HIS A 118 -14.00 2.16 11.18
N MET A 119 -12.85 1.90 11.76
CA MET A 119 -11.59 1.73 11.05
C MET A 119 -10.66 0.78 11.80
N GLY A 120 -9.73 0.20 11.09
CA GLY A 120 -8.75 -0.68 11.70
C GLY A 120 -7.56 -0.98 10.80
N ILE A 121 -6.55 -1.59 11.40
CA ILE A 121 -5.49 -2.28 10.69
C ILE A 121 -5.85 -3.76 10.66
N TYR A 122 -5.89 -4.31 9.47
CA TYR A 122 -6.23 -5.70 9.19
C TYR A 122 -5.06 -6.38 8.53
N GLU A 123 -5.02 -7.69 8.64
CA GLU A 123 -4.10 -8.55 7.91
C GLU A 123 -4.90 -9.60 7.16
N ARG A 124 -4.48 -9.87 5.93
CA ARG A 124 -5.08 -10.86 5.05
C ARG A 124 -4.03 -11.82 4.53
N SER A 125 -4.27 -13.12 4.65
CA SER A 125 -3.49 -14.14 3.95
C SER A 125 -3.70 -14.06 2.44
N LEU A 126 -2.66 -14.29 1.65
CA LEU A 126 -2.72 -14.28 0.19
C LEU A 126 -2.84 -15.68 -0.42
N SER A 127 -2.56 -16.75 0.35
CA SER A 127 -2.74 -18.14 -0.07
C SER A 127 -4.14 -18.70 0.18
N ASP A 128 -4.93 -17.97 0.96
CA ASP A 128 -6.34 -18.23 1.27
C ASP A 128 -7.13 -16.93 1.38
N TYR A 129 -8.30 -16.94 2.02
CA TYR A 129 -9.14 -15.74 2.16
C TYR A 129 -9.26 -15.25 3.61
N ASP A 130 -8.38 -15.71 4.52
CA ASP A 130 -8.48 -15.36 5.92
C ASP A 130 -8.06 -13.92 6.17
N GLU A 131 -9.02 -13.10 6.59
CA GLU A 131 -8.83 -11.72 7.03
C GLU A 131 -9.04 -11.62 8.55
N ARG A 132 -8.15 -10.92 9.24
CA ARG A 132 -8.31 -10.68 10.68
C ARG A 132 -7.92 -9.25 11.06
N PRO A 133 -8.63 -8.64 12.03
CA PRO A 133 -8.23 -7.36 12.56
C PRO A 133 -7.00 -7.51 13.48
N LEU A 134 -6.03 -6.63 13.28
CA LEU A 134 -4.89 -6.45 14.18
C LEU A 134 -5.24 -5.48 15.31
N LEU A 135 -5.88 -4.37 14.96
CA LEU A 135 -6.36 -3.36 15.89
C LEU A 135 -7.53 -2.59 15.23
N GLU A 136 -8.57 -2.31 16.01
CA GLU A 136 -9.74 -1.52 15.55
C GLU A 136 -9.99 -0.34 16.48
N ASN A 137 -10.48 0.78 15.96
CA ASN A 137 -10.74 1.99 16.73
C ASN A 137 -11.85 1.80 17.79
N THR A 138 -12.70 0.80 17.64
CA THR A 138 -13.76 0.44 18.60
C THR A 138 -13.23 -0.20 19.89
N GLN A 139 -11.96 -0.67 19.90
CA GLN A 139 -11.36 -1.31 21.09
C GLN A 139 -11.04 -0.32 22.22
N VAL A 140 -10.67 0.92 21.86
CA VAL A 140 -10.41 1.98 22.83
C VAL A 140 -11.18 3.23 22.42
N PRO A 141 -12.08 3.76 23.25
CA PRO A 141 -12.93 4.90 22.89
C PRO A 141 -12.12 6.13 22.44
N GLY A 142 -12.55 6.75 21.34
CA GLY A 142 -11.92 7.95 20.79
C GLY A 142 -10.55 7.71 20.17
N MET A 143 -10.24 6.47 19.82
CA MET A 143 -9.00 6.08 19.15
C MET A 143 -9.17 6.13 17.64
N CYS A 144 -8.12 6.58 16.95
CA CYS A 144 -7.94 6.47 15.51
C CYS A 144 -6.56 5.89 15.25
N MET A 145 -6.40 5.09 14.20
CA MET A 145 -5.10 4.53 13.85
C MET A 145 -4.74 4.82 12.40
N ASN A 146 -3.46 5.09 12.22
CA ASN A 146 -2.92 5.45 10.92
C ASN A 146 -1.44 5.02 10.84
N CYS A 147 -0.87 5.02 9.63
CA CYS A 147 0.58 4.93 9.42
C CYS A 147 1.22 3.71 10.10
N HIS A 148 0.91 2.50 9.63
CA HIS A 148 1.68 1.31 9.98
C HIS A 148 2.83 1.11 8.99
N ALA A 149 3.88 0.42 9.41
CA ALA A 149 4.98 -0.02 8.56
C ALA A 149 5.68 -1.24 9.13
N LEU A 150 6.05 -2.17 8.25
CA LEU A 150 6.92 -3.30 8.54
C LEU A 150 8.33 -3.02 8.00
N ASN A 151 9.38 -3.52 8.65
CA ASN A 151 10.71 -3.47 8.09
C ASN A 151 10.88 -4.59 7.05
N ARG A 152 10.94 -4.25 5.78
CA ARG A 152 11.12 -5.21 4.67
C ARG A 152 10.20 -6.42 4.82
N THR A 153 8.91 -6.17 5.05
CA THR A 153 7.88 -7.19 5.22
C THR A 153 8.02 -8.08 6.48
N ASN A 154 8.96 -7.78 7.38
CA ASN A 154 9.21 -8.56 8.59
C ASN A 154 8.23 -8.19 9.72
N PRO A 155 7.28 -9.07 10.12
CA PRO A 155 6.30 -8.77 11.16
C PRO A 155 6.88 -8.67 12.58
N ALA A 156 8.13 -9.08 12.79
CA ALA A 156 8.84 -8.90 14.07
C ALA A 156 9.32 -7.45 14.29
N GLN A 157 9.36 -6.65 13.22
CA GLN A 157 9.68 -5.23 13.24
C GLN A 157 8.52 -4.44 12.63
N PHE A 158 7.65 -3.94 13.49
CA PHE A 158 6.39 -3.32 13.14
C PHE A 158 6.18 -2.03 13.93
N SER A 159 5.73 -0.98 13.25
CA SER A 159 5.35 0.30 13.85
C SER A 159 3.92 0.65 13.44
N LEU A 160 3.16 1.25 14.37
CA LEU A 160 1.80 1.72 14.16
C LEU A 160 1.53 2.97 14.99
N HIS A 161 1.10 4.05 14.34
CA HIS A 161 0.70 5.27 15.05
C HIS A 161 -0.79 5.23 15.41
N ILE A 162 -1.08 5.47 16.69
CA ILE A 162 -2.42 5.50 17.29
C ILE A 162 -2.69 6.91 17.79
N ARG A 163 -3.77 7.53 17.34
CA ARG A 163 -4.22 8.88 17.71
C ARG A 163 -5.39 8.84 18.69
N GLY A 164 -5.63 9.93 19.38
CA GLY A 164 -6.76 10.10 20.30
C GLY A 164 -6.30 10.25 21.74
N LYS A 165 -7.25 10.17 22.69
CA LYS A 165 -6.98 10.38 24.12
C LYS A 165 -5.88 9.48 24.66
N HIS A 166 -5.82 8.22 24.23
CA HIS A 166 -4.83 7.23 24.60
C HIS A 166 -3.78 7.02 23.51
N GLY A 167 -3.45 8.07 22.75
CA GLY A 167 -2.52 8.03 21.64
C GLY A 167 -1.12 7.54 22.00
N ALA A 168 -0.48 6.84 21.08
CA ALA A 168 0.88 6.36 21.18
C ALA A 168 1.39 5.89 19.83
N THR A 169 2.70 5.81 19.66
CA THR A 169 3.30 5.01 18.58
C THR A 169 3.64 3.64 19.14
N LEU A 170 2.91 2.61 18.69
CA LEU A 170 3.25 1.23 18.97
C LEU A 170 4.47 0.86 18.15
N MET A 171 5.51 0.36 18.80
CA MET A 171 6.68 -0.21 18.16
C MET A 171 6.92 -1.63 18.65
N GLN A 172 7.09 -2.57 17.73
CA GLN A 172 7.52 -3.93 17.99
C GLN A 172 8.88 -4.16 17.35
N ARG A 173 9.88 -4.56 18.14
CA ARG A 173 11.25 -4.80 17.68
C ARG A 173 11.95 -5.77 18.65
N ASN A 174 12.71 -6.72 18.13
CA ASN A 174 13.51 -7.67 18.91
C ASN A 174 12.72 -8.36 20.05
N GLY A 175 11.47 -8.77 19.77
CA GLY A 175 10.59 -9.38 20.75
C GLY A 175 10.01 -8.44 21.82
N ARG A 176 10.44 -7.17 21.84
CA ARG A 176 9.90 -6.12 22.73
C ARG A 176 8.76 -5.37 22.03
N ARG A 177 7.83 -4.90 22.84
CA ARG A 177 6.72 -4.06 22.40
C ARG A 177 6.59 -2.86 23.31
N GLU A 178 6.72 -1.68 22.74
CA GLU A 178 6.70 -0.41 23.44
C GLU A 178 5.58 0.50 22.91
N LEU A 179 5.07 1.36 23.77
CA LEU A 179 4.18 2.46 23.41
C LEU A 179 4.95 3.75 23.69
N LEU A 180 5.27 4.44 22.59
CA LEU A 180 6.09 5.65 22.64
C LEU A 180 5.19 6.88 22.65
N ASN A 181 5.59 7.90 23.41
CA ASN A 181 5.15 9.26 23.21
C ASN A 181 6.14 9.94 22.26
N THR A 182 5.76 10.07 21.00
CA THR A 182 6.62 10.66 19.96
C THR A 182 6.37 12.17 19.76
N LYS A 183 5.47 12.77 20.53
CA LYS A 183 5.29 14.22 20.58
C LYS A 183 6.17 14.79 21.68
N THR A 184 7.02 15.72 21.32
CA THR A 184 7.89 16.46 22.24
C THR A 184 7.66 17.96 22.10
N ASP A 185 8.22 18.78 23.00
CA ASP A 185 8.17 20.25 22.91
C ASP A 185 8.96 20.80 21.70
N SER A 186 9.83 19.96 21.13
CA SER A 186 10.68 20.31 19.97
C SER A 186 10.20 19.73 18.65
N THR A 187 9.03 19.06 18.60
CA THR A 187 8.44 18.50 17.38
C THR A 187 7.09 19.14 17.06
N LEU A 188 6.78 19.32 15.78
CA LEU A 188 5.50 19.91 15.33
C LEU A 188 4.31 19.07 15.80
N SER A 189 4.45 17.75 15.77
CA SER A 189 3.40 16.79 16.12
C SER A 189 4.00 15.47 16.57
N ALA A 190 3.16 14.46 16.83
CA ALA A 190 3.60 13.08 16.92
C ALA A 190 4.10 12.57 15.56
N CYS A 191 5.02 11.61 15.61
CA CYS A 191 5.61 10.98 14.43
C CYS A 191 4.58 10.17 13.62
N VAL A 192 4.54 10.41 12.31
CA VAL A 192 3.67 9.74 11.33
C VAL A 192 4.48 9.30 10.11
N TYR A 193 3.88 8.53 9.19
CA TYR A 193 4.51 8.02 7.97
C TYR A 193 5.85 7.31 8.23
N PRO A 194 5.85 6.24 9.07
CA PRO A 194 7.05 5.49 9.41
C PRO A 194 7.66 4.79 8.21
N TYR A 195 9.00 4.78 8.16
CA TYR A 195 9.76 3.91 7.27
C TYR A 195 11.01 3.39 7.98
N TRP A 196 11.16 2.07 8.03
CA TRP A 196 12.27 1.43 8.71
C TRP A 196 13.56 1.53 7.91
N HIS A 197 14.66 1.83 8.61
CA HIS A 197 15.99 1.61 8.08
C HIS A 197 16.24 0.10 7.89
N PRO A 198 16.94 -0.32 6.81
CA PRO A 198 17.16 -1.76 6.53
C PRO A 198 17.73 -2.57 7.69
N SER A 199 18.61 -1.97 8.51
CA SER A 199 19.16 -2.63 9.71
C SER A 199 18.15 -2.83 10.84
N GLY A 200 16.99 -2.15 10.81
CA GLY A 200 16.04 -2.10 11.92
C GLY A 200 16.50 -1.26 13.12
N ASN A 201 17.61 -0.53 13.02
CA ASN A 201 18.14 0.32 14.09
C ASN A 201 17.61 1.75 14.06
N TYR A 202 16.96 2.16 12.96
CA TYR A 202 16.36 3.48 12.82
C TYR A 202 14.99 3.38 12.17
N ILE A 203 14.16 4.38 12.42
CA ILE A 203 12.89 4.58 11.72
C ILE A 203 12.80 6.06 11.35
N ALA A 204 12.63 6.35 10.07
CA ALA A 204 12.33 7.69 9.60
C ALA A 204 10.83 7.99 9.76
N TYR A 205 10.51 9.21 10.13
CA TYR A 205 9.16 9.70 10.34
C TYR A 205 8.99 11.12 9.76
N SER A 206 7.77 11.45 9.37
CA SER A 206 7.34 12.83 9.27
C SER A 206 6.73 13.29 10.58
N VAL A 207 6.83 14.59 10.88
CA VAL A 207 6.11 15.28 11.94
C VAL A 207 5.31 16.41 11.31
N ASN A 208 4.01 16.18 11.08
CA ASN A 208 3.18 17.05 10.27
C ASN A 208 2.10 17.73 11.11
N ASN A 209 1.97 19.03 10.95
CA ASN A 209 0.77 19.76 11.34
C ASN A 209 -0.14 19.84 10.12
N THR A 210 -1.27 19.14 10.13
CA THR A 210 -2.12 18.99 8.96
C THR A 210 -3.51 19.59 9.17
N ARG A 211 -4.13 19.98 8.07
CA ARG A 211 -5.55 20.33 8.01
C ARG A 211 -6.27 19.38 7.06
N GLN A 212 -7.45 18.93 7.47
CA GLN A 212 -8.36 18.15 6.64
C GLN A 212 -9.52 19.03 6.18
N SER A 213 -9.88 18.88 4.91
CA SER A 213 -11.10 19.46 4.35
C SER A 213 -11.95 18.32 3.76
N PHE A 214 -13.26 18.39 4.03
CA PHE A 214 -14.22 17.44 3.50
C PHE A 214 -15.04 18.13 2.43
N HIS A 215 -15.18 17.47 1.28
CA HIS A 215 -15.96 17.96 0.17
C HIS A 215 -17.21 17.10 -0.03
N THR A 216 -18.26 17.67 -0.56
CA THR A 216 -19.50 16.96 -0.93
C THR A 216 -19.40 16.31 -2.31
N VAL A 217 -18.33 16.60 -3.05
CA VAL A 217 -18.08 16.03 -4.38
C VAL A 217 -17.64 14.57 -4.24
N ARG A 218 -18.22 13.68 -5.05
CA ARG A 218 -17.98 12.24 -4.96
C ARG A 218 -16.53 11.87 -5.28
N GLU A 219 -15.92 12.55 -6.22
CA GLU A 219 -14.60 12.28 -6.77
C GLU A 219 -13.46 12.77 -5.87
N GLU A 220 -13.70 13.81 -5.06
CA GLU A 220 -12.70 14.45 -4.19
C GLU A 220 -13.27 14.67 -2.79
N ARG A 221 -13.48 13.62 -2.01
CA ARG A 221 -14.17 13.72 -0.72
C ARG A 221 -13.34 14.29 0.41
N ILE A 222 -12.05 14.03 0.40
CA ILE A 222 -11.14 14.44 1.48
C ILE A 222 -9.89 15.03 0.86
N GLU A 223 -9.55 16.23 1.30
CA GLU A 223 -8.26 16.84 1.05
C GLU A 223 -7.49 16.95 2.37
N VAL A 224 -6.21 16.64 2.34
CA VAL A 224 -5.30 16.78 3.50
C VAL A 224 -4.06 17.54 3.04
N PHE A 225 -3.76 18.64 3.70
CA PHE A 225 -2.59 19.43 3.39
C PHE A 225 -1.81 19.79 4.64
N ASP A 226 -0.49 19.94 4.47
CA ASP A 226 0.41 20.33 5.53
C ASP A 226 0.33 21.84 5.79
N LEU A 227 0.27 22.23 7.05
CA LEU A 227 0.51 23.60 7.51
C LEU A 227 1.97 23.80 7.86
N ALA A 228 2.63 22.73 8.29
CA ALA A 228 4.06 22.60 8.52
C ALA A 228 4.39 21.11 8.54
N SER A 229 5.55 20.73 8.02
CA SER A 229 6.02 19.34 8.11
C SER A 229 7.54 19.26 8.08
N ASP A 230 8.07 18.39 8.93
CA ASP A 230 9.50 18.11 9.07
C ASP A 230 9.75 16.60 8.96
N VAL A 231 10.99 16.24 8.68
CA VAL A 231 11.46 14.85 8.70
C VAL A 231 12.43 14.63 9.85
N VAL A 232 12.24 13.55 10.58
CA VAL A 232 13.10 13.13 11.71
C VAL A 232 13.42 11.64 11.60
N VAL A 233 14.51 11.22 12.25
CA VAL A 233 14.90 9.80 12.34
C VAL A 233 14.94 9.39 13.81
N TYR A 234 14.21 8.36 14.17
CA TYR A 234 14.16 7.79 15.50
C TYR A 234 15.16 6.64 15.66
N HIS A 235 15.94 6.68 16.72
CA HIS A 235 16.85 5.61 17.14
C HIS A 235 16.25 4.85 18.33
N PRO A 236 15.69 3.63 18.13
CA PRO A 236 14.97 2.88 19.16
C PRO A 236 15.79 2.50 20.38
N GLU A 237 17.09 2.25 20.23
CA GLU A 237 17.93 1.79 21.36
C GLU A 237 18.16 2.89 22.40
N SER A 238 18.33 4.14 21.96
CA SER A 238 18.52 5.30 22.87
C SER A 238 17.23 6.08 23.12
N HIS A 239 16.11 5.72 22.48
CA HIS A 239 14.86 6.49 22.49
C HIS A 239 15.04 7.95 22.06
N THR A 240 15.87 8.18 21.04
CA THR A 240 16.25 9.53 20.60
C THR A 240 15.72 9.83 19.21
N LEU A 241 15.19 11.03 19.00
CA LEU A 241 14.94 11.61 17.68
C LEU A 241 16.16 12.39 17.21
N LEU A 242 16.68 12.03 16.06
CA LEU A 242 17.75 12.70 15.34
C LEU A 242 17.15 13.70 14.37
N ARG A 243 17.71 14.89 14.32
CA ARG A 243 17.23 16.00 13.48
C ARG A 243 18.35 16.55 12.59
N SER A 244 17.94 17.25 11.53
CA SER A 244 18.83 18.04 10.69
C SER A 244 18.13 19.36 10.34
N PRO A 245 18.82 20.51 10.40
CA PRO A 245 18.26 21.80 9.94
C PRO A 245 17.82 21.78 8.48
N LEU A 246 18.40 20.88 7.66
CA LEU A 246 18.04 20.71 6.25
C LEU A 246 16.71 19.99 6.04
N LEU A 247 16.18 19.33 7.08
CA LEU A 247 14.93 18.56 7.08
C LEU A 247 13.84 19.22 7.93
N GLN A 248 14.07 20.46 8.41
CA GLN A 248 13.19 21.21 9.31
C GLN A 248 13.19 22.69 8.94
N ARG A 249 13.01 23.01 7.67
CA ARG A 249 13.06 24.38 7.16
C ARG A 249 11.68 25.03 7.27
N LYS A 250 11.63 26.28 7.68
CA LYS A 250 10.37 27.04 7.78
C LYS A 250 9.78 27.42 6.43
N GLU A 251 10.62 27.50 5.41
CA GLU A 251 10.28 27.90 4.05
C GLU A 251 9.82 26.72 3.18
N SER A 252 9.85 25.50 3.72
CA SER A 252 9.46 24.30 3.00
C SER A 252 8.75 23.27 3.87
N PHE A 253 8.08 22.35 3.22
CA PHE A 253 7.46 21.17 3.81
C PHE A 253 8.29 19.96 3.46
N GLU A 254 8.74 19.18 4.44
CA GLU A 254 9.44 17.91 4.26
C GLU A 254 8.57 16.76 4.78
N THR A 255 8.32 15.73 3.94
CA THR A 255 7.42 14.63 4.30
C THR A 255 7.77 13.32 3.60
N PHE A 256 7.14 12.22 3.99
CA PHE A 256 7.28 10.86 3.43
C PHE A 256 8.74 10.38 3.33
N PRO A 257 9.50 10.39 4.43
CA PRO A 257 10.87 9.91 4.38
C PRO A 257 10.93 8.39 4.18
N VAL A 258 11.89 7.94 3.37
CA VAL A 258 12.17 6.52 3.15
C VAL A 258 13.68 6.30 2.97
N PHE A 259 14.22 5.27 3.58
CA PHE A 259 15.63 4.93 3.40
C PHE A 259 15.88 4.18 2.10
N SER A 260 17.05 4.40 1.51
CA SER A 260 17.58 3.57 0.43
C SER A 260 17.77 2.12 0.89
N ALA A 261 17.90 1.20 -0.06
CA ALA A 261 18.04 -0.23 0.22
C ALA A 261 19.29 -0.56 1.06
N ASP A 262 20.37 0.23 0.92
CA ASP A 262 21.59 0.13 1.71
C ASP A 262 21.57 0.96 3.02
N GLY A 263 20.53 1.79 3.20
CA GLY A 263 20.34 2.64 4.36
C GLY A 263 21.23 3.88 4.43
N ARG A 264 21.99 4.18 3.38
CA ARG A 264 22.94 5.30 3.38
C ARG A 264 22.37 6.61 2.85
N ARG A 265 21.18 6.59 2.28
CA ARG A 265 20.46 7.77 1.84
C ARG A 265 19.04 7.77 2.41
N LEU A 266 18.55 8.95 2.73
CA LEU A 266 17.16 9.19 3.09
C LEU A 266 16.52 9.98 1.95
N PHE A 267 15.56 9.36 1.26
CA PHE A 267 14.69 10.02 0.28
C PHE A 267 13.51 10.62 1.00
N PHE A 268 13.02 11.75 0.50
CA PHE A 268 11.83 12.43 1.05
C PHE A 268 11.21 13.36 0.01
N CYS A 269 9.97 13.78 0.25
CA CYS A 269 9.30 14.77 -0.57
C CYS A 269 9.48 16.16 0.07
N SER A 270 9.83 17.17 -0.75
CA SER A 270 9.97 18.56 -0.30
C SER A 270 9.24 19.52 -1.22
N ALA A 271 8.51 20.48 -0.64
CA ALA A 271 7.81 21.54 -1.36
C ALA A 271 8.08 22.90 -0.73
N GLU A 272 8.05 23.96 -1.52
CA GLU A 272 8.00 25.34 -1.00
C GLU A 272 6.74 25.53 -0.17
N ALA A 273 6.87 26.09 1.03
CA ALA A 273 5.75 26.42 1.90
C ALA A 273 4.86 27.49 1.26
N LYS A 274 3.55 27.30 1.35
CA LYS A 274 2.54 28.19 0.79
C LYS A 274 1.55 28.62 1.87
N GLU A 275 0.81 29.69 1.62
CA GLU A 275 -0.24 30.15 2.52
C GLU A 275 -1.47 29.23 2.44
N ILE A 276 -1.81 28.63 3.57
CA ILE A 276 -2.92 27.67 3.66
C ILE A 276 -4.10 28.30 4.42
N PRO A 277 -5.32 28.25 3.88
CA PRO A 277 -5.79 27.37 2.78
C PRO A 277 -5.80 28.03 1.40
N SER A 278 -5.41 29.30 1.25
CA SER A 278 -5.57 30.05 -0.02
C SER A 278 -4.80 29.43 -1.19
N GLU A 279 -3.60 28.91 -0.94
CA GLU A 279 -2.66 28.44 -1.97
C GLU A 279 -2.44 26.91 -1.95
N TYR A 280 -3.32 26.12 -1.31
CA TYR A 280 -3.07 24.67 -1.15
C TYR A 280 -2.90 23.93 -2.48
N LYS A 281 -3.52 24.37 -3.57
CA LYS A 281 -3.37 23.78 -4.92
C LYS A 281 -2.05 24.18 -5.60
N GLU A 282 -1.28 25.06 -4.99
CA GLU A 282 0.04 25.47 -5.49
C GLU A 282 1.19 24.71 -4.82
N ILE A 283 0.90 23.92 -3.77
CA ILE A 283 1.89 23.08 -3.11
C ILE A 283 2.28 21.94 -4.05
N ARG A 284 3.55 21.87 -4.42
CA ARG A 284 4.11 20.84 -5.31
C ARG A 284 5.40 20.31 -4.74
N TYR A 285 5.36 19.03 -4.42
CA TYR A 285 6.49 18.30 -3.85
C TYR A 285 7.39 17.73 -4.95
N ASP A 286 8.68 17.91 -4.77
CA ASP A 286 9.74 17.24 -5.52
C ASP A 286 10.32 16.07 -4.71
N LEU A 287 10.96 15.10 -5.37
CA LEU A 287 11.67 14.03 -4.70
C LEU A 287 13.10 14.45 -4.42
N CYS A 288 13.46 14.46 -3.15
CA CYS A 288 14.77 14.85 -2.65
C CYS A 288 15.47 13.71 -1.92
N ALA A 289 16.76 13.86 -1.68
CA ALA A 289 17.57 12.94 -0.90
C ALA A 289 18.64 13.67 -0.08
N ILE A 290 18.99 13.09 1.06
CA ILE A 290 20.12 13.47 1.90
C ILE A 290 20.88 12.21 2.31
N ASP A 291 22.20 12.30 2.41
CA ASP A 291 23.01 11.19 2.91
C ASP A 291 22.74 10.96 4.40
N PHE A 292 22.85 9.71 4.81
CA PHE A 292 22.71 9.27 6.19
C PHE A 292 23.79 8.26 6.55
N ASP A 293 24.53 8.53 7.62
CA ASP A 293 25.49 7.59 8.17
C ASP A 293 24.85 6.76 9.30
N PRO A 294 24.51 5.49 9.07
CA PRO A 294 23.87 4.66 10.09
C PRO A 294 24.83 4.23 11.22
N SER A 295 26.15 4.45 11.10
CA SER A 295 27.11 4.13 12.17
C SER A 295 27.12 5.21 13.25
N THR A 296 26.87 6.45 12.89
CA THR A 296 26.86 7.61 13.78
C THR A 296 25.46 8.20 14.01
N GLY A 297 24.52 7.91 13.12
CA GLY A 297 23.18 8.51 13.10
C GLY A 297 23.20 9.96 12.63
N THR A 298 24.14 10.33 11.76
CA THR A 298 24.29 11.71 11.27
C THR A 298 23.84 11.88 9.83
N PHE A 299 23.36 13.07 9.50
CA PHE A 299 22.92 13.46 8.17
C PHE A 299 24.04 14.14 7.39
N GLY A 300 24.01 14.02 6.06
CA GLY A 300 24.84 14.79 5.16
C GLY A 300 24.57 16.30 5.24
N GLN A 301 25.43 17.07 4.61
CA GLN A 301 25.39 18.53 4.62
C GLN A 301 24.70 19.14 3.39
N GLN A 302 24.18 18.30 2.49
CA GLN A 302 23.54 18.72 1.25
C GLN A 302 22.28 17.91 0.99
N VAL A 303 21.28 18.56 0.42
CA VAL A 303 20.07 17.93 -0.12
C VAL A 303 20.15 17.96 -1.64
N ASP A 304 20.02 16.77 -2.25
CA ASP A 304 19.92 16.60 -3.69
C ASP A 304 18.45 16.53 -4.12
N THR A 305 18.08 17.21 -5.20
CA THR A 305 16.78 17.00 -5.85
C THR A 305 16.93 15.93 -6.94
N LEU A 306 16.33 14.77 -6.72
CA LEU A 306 16.41 13.64 -7.64
C LEU A 306 15.42 13.75 -8.79
N VAL A 307 14.18 14.16 -8.49
CA VAL A 307 13.12 14.35 -9.49
C VAL A 307 12.42 15.66 -9.21
N LYS A 308 12.52 16.57 -10.17
CA LYS A 308 11.91 17.91 -10.07
C LYS A 308 10.70 18.01 -10.99
N VAL A 309 9.50 17.93 -10.42
CA VAL A 309 8.22 17.99 -11.16
C VAL A 309 7.42 19.26 -10.84
N SER A 310 7.78 19.97 -9.76
CA SER A 310 7.09 21.19 -9.32
C SER A 310 7.04 22.25 -10.42
N THR A 311 8.12 22.42 -11.18
CA THR A 311 8.20 23.33 -12.33
C THR A 311 7.33 22.91 -13.52
N GLN A 312 6.84 21.66 -13.54
CA GLN A 312 5.95 21.11 -14.55
C GLN A 312 4.48 21.10 -14.10
N GLY A 313 4.17 21.74 -12.96
CA GLY A 313 2.84 21.75 -12.37
C GLY A 313 2.40 20.40 -11.81
N ARG A 314 3.37 19.58 -11.31
CA ARG A 314 3.13 18.26 -10.72
C ARG A 314 3.68 18.17 -9.31
N SER A 315 3.23 17.17 -8.57
CA SER A 315 3.60 16.92 -7.17
C SER A 315 3.85 15.43 -6.93
N ILE A 316 4.87 15.11 -6.15
CA ILE A 316 5.27 13.75 -5.80
C ILE A 316 4.83 13.42 -4.37
N SER A 317 4.34 12.19 -4.17
CA SER A 317 4.03 11.64 -2.85
C SER A 317 4.37 10.15 -2.76
N PHE A 318 4.48 9.64 -1.52
CA PHE A 318 4.66 8.22 -1.22
C PHE A 318 5.81 7.54 -1.98
N PRO A 319 7.05 8.05 -1.95
CA PRO A 319 8.17 7.33 -2.54
C PRO A 319 8.36 5.98 -1.84
N ARG A 320 8.67 4.93 -2.63
CA ARG A 320 8.96 3.58 -2.13
C ARG A 320 10.09 2.96 -2.95
N PRO A 321 11.31 2.90 -2.40
CA PRO A 321 12.41 2.21 -3.07
C PRO A 321 12.19 0.69 -3.04
N SER A 322 12.57 0.03 -4.12
CA SER A 322 12.65 -1.44 -4.14
C SER A 322 13.78 -1.91 -3.22
N TYR A 323 13.62 -3.06 -2.59
CA TYR A 323 14.59 -3.56 -1.63
C TYR A 323 15.87 -4.09 -2.28
N ASP A 324 15.87 -4.31 -3.61
CA ASP A 324 17.08 -4.57 -4.41
C ASP A 324 17.89 -3.29 -4.72
N GLY A 325 17.35 -2.11 -4.39
CA GLY A 325 18.01 -0.83 -4.53
C GLY A 325 18.04 -0.25 -5.94
N ARG A 326 17.39 -0.88 -6.91
CA ARG A 326 17.44 -0.45 -8.31
C ARG A 326 16.39 0.60 -8.66
N TYR A 327 15.19 0.48 -8.12
CA TYR A 327 14.06 1.33 -8.48
C TYR A 327 13.48 2.07 -7.28
N LEU A 328 12.84 3.20 -7.56
CA LEU A 328 11.98 3.89 -6.61
C LEU A 328 10.67 4.22 -7.34
N VAL A 329 9.55 3.71 -6.82
CA VAL A 329 8.21 4.07 -7.32
C VAL A 329 7.64 5.16 -6.45
N TYR A 330 6.95 6.13 -7.05
CA TYR A 330 6.27 7.23 -6.38
C TYR A 330 4.94 7.53 -7.06
N THR A 331 4.02 8.16 -6.33
CA THR A 331 2.77 8.68 -6.89
C THR A 331 3.00 10.11 -7.35
N GLN A 332 2.53 10.47 -8.55
CA GLN A 332 2.54 11.83 -9.07
C GLN A 332 1.12 12.32 -9.32
N SER A 333 0.80 13.50 -8.81
CA SER A 333 -0.49 14.19 -8.95
C SER A 333 -0.30 15.64 -9.41
N TYR A 334 -1.36 16.44 -9.51
CA TYR A 334 -1.24 17.85 -9.88
C TYR A 334 -0.71 18.71 -8.73
N TYR A 335 -1.08 18.45 -7.50
CA TYR A 335 -0.69 19.22 -6.32
C TYR A 335 -0.77 18.37 -5.04
N GLY A 336 -0.24 18.89 -3.95
CA GLY A 336 -0.37 18.32 -2.62
C GLY A 336 0.37 17.00 -2.43
N ASN A 337 0.05 16.32 -1.35
CA ASN A 337 0.68 15.06 -0.96
C ASN A 337 -0.32 13.95 -0.58
N PHE A 338 -1.62 14.24 -0.55
CA PHE A 338 -2.68 13.28 -0.22
C PHE A 338 -3.42 12.83 -1.48
N SER A 339 -2.72 12.13 -2.35
CA SER A 339 -3.10 11.83 -3.73
C SER A 339 -4.22 10.80 -3.90
N ILE A 340 -4.66 10.11 -2.85
CA ILE A 340 -5.64 9.00 -2.99
C ILE A 340 -7.03 9.45 -3.49
N TRP A 341 -7.32 10.74 -3.40
CA TRP A 341 -8.55 11.35 -3.94
C TRP A 341 -8.32 12.18 -5.19
N HIS A 342 -7.10 12.18 -5.73
CA HIS A 342 -6.77 12.85 -6.99
C HIS A 342 -6.88 11.84 -8.13
N LYS A 343 -7.90 11.97 -8.96
CA LYS A 343 -8.21 11.02 -10.03
C LYS A 343 -7.04 10.82 -11.01
N GLU A 344 -6.25 11.86 -11.22
CA GLU A 344 -5.08 11.88 -12.10
C GLU A 344 -3.77 11.41 -11.44
N ALA A 345 -3.86 10.85 -10.24
CA ALA A 345 -2.69 10.39 -9.51
C ALA A 345 -2.23 9.02 -10.03
N ASP A 346 -1.07 9.01 -10.64
CA ASP A 346 -0.44 7.88 -11.30
C ASP A 346 0.84 7.42 -10.62
N LEU A 347 1.18 6.14 -10.77
CA LEU A 347 2.47 5.58 -10.36
C LEU A 347 3.54 5.82 -11.42
N TRP A 348 4.68 6.33 -10.97
CA TRP A 348 5.88 6.58 -11.75
C TRP A 348 7.05 5.82 -11.15
N LEU A 349 7.99 5.43 -12.00
CA LEU A 349 9.20 4.74 -11.61
C LEU A 349 10.42 5.61 -11.91
N LEU A 350 11.31 5.75 -10.92
CA LEU A 350 12.67 6.24 -11.06
C LEU A 350 13.62 5.04 -11.05
N ASP A 351 14.44 4.88 -12.08
CA ASP A 351 15.59 4.00 -12.08
C ASP A 351 16.74 4.74 -11.37
N LEU A 352 17.16 4.22 -10.22
CA LEU A 352 18.14 4.87 -9.35
C LEU A 352 19.57 4.81 -9.91
N GLU A 353 19.84 3.90 -10.85
CA GLU A 353 21.14 3.79 -11.51
C GLU A 353 21.28 4.82 -12.63
N SER A 354 20.27 4.91 -13.51
CA SER A 354 20.31 5.83 -14.65
C SER A 354 19.77 7.23 -14.36
N GLY A 355 19.02 7.41 -13.27
CA GLY A 355 18.31 8.64 -12.95
C GLY A 355 17.09 8.93 -13.84
N THR A 356 16.68 7.97 -14.70
CA THR A 356 15.56 8.15 -15.62
C THR A 356 14.23 7.84 -14.96
N THR A 357 13.18 8.58 -15.33
CA THR A 357 11.83 8.38 -14.85
C THR A 357 10.90 7.92 -15.97
N ARG A 358 9.92 7.07 -15.65
CA ARG A 358 8.86 6.67 -16.57
C ARG A 358 7.50 6.51 -15.89
N LEU A 359 6.45 6.81 -16.63
CA LEU A 359 5.09 6.47 -16.24
C LEU A 359 4.89 4.95 -16.31
N LEU A 360 4.21 4.38 -15.33
CA LEU A 360 3.90 2.94 -15.29
C LEU A 360 2.57 2.65 -16.02
N ASN A 361 2.54 2.86 -17.34
CA ASN A 361 1.35 2.67 -18.16
C ASN A 361 0.72 1.28 -18.03
N GLU A 362 1.52 0.26 -17.77
CA GLU A 362 1.08 -1.12 -17.57
C GLU A 362 0.30 -1.34 -16.27
N ILE A 363 0.41 -0.40 -15.31
CA ILE A 363 -0.20 -0.49 -13.98
C ILE A 363 -1.33 0.53 -13.82
N ASN A 364 -1.13 1.75 -14.31
CA ASN A 364 -2.05 2.86 -14.12
C ASN A 364 -3.38 2.65 -14.85
N SER A 365 -4.41 3.31 -14.36
CA SER A 365 -5.77 3.29 -14.91
C SER A 365 -6.24 4.73 -15.20
N ASP A 366 -7.52 4.91 -15.42
CA ASP A 366 -8.18 6.21 -15.55
C ASP A 366 -8.64 6.81 -14.21
N ASP A 367 -8.22 6.21 -13.10
CA ASP A 367 -8.47 6.69 -11.75
C ASP A 367 -7.20 6.55 -10.89
N THR A 368 -7.24 6.96 -9.64
CA THR A 368 -6.09 7.04 -8.74
C THR A 368 -5.38 5.71 -8.50
N GLU A 369 -4.04 5.73 -8.58
CA GLU A 369 -3.13 4.73 -8.03
C GLU A 369 -2.22 5.35 -6.98
N SER A 370 -2.19 4.77 -5.77
CA SER A 370 -1.36 5.27 -4.66
C SER A 370 -1.07 4.21 -3.61
N PHE A 371 -0.37 4.60 -2.53
CA PHE A 371 -0.06 3.72 -1.39
C PHE A 371 0.59 2.39 -1.77
N HIS A 372 1.49 2.41 -2.74
CA HIS A 372 2.19 1.23 -3.21
C HIS A 372 3.29 0.78 -2.24
N ASN A 373 3.61 -0.52 -2.26
CA ASN A 373 4.71 -1.11 -1.49
C ASN A 373 5.25 -2.38 -2.15
N TRP A 374 6.50 -2.75 -1.83
CA TRP A 374 7.22 -3.85 -2.43
C TRP A 374 7.21 -5.11 -1.54
N SER A 375 7.25 -6.30 -2.17
CA SER A 375 7.67 -7.53 -1.51
C SER A 375 9.17 -7.50 -1.21
N ALA A 376 9.63 -8.29 -0.23
CA ALA A 376 11.02 -8.28 0.22
C ALA A 376 12.04 -8.64 -0.88
N ASP A 377 11.63 -9.42 -1.86
CA ASP A 377 12.42 -9.81 -3.04
C ASP A 377 12.30 -8.79 -4.20
N SER A 378 11.52 -7.74 -4.03
CA SER A 378 11.23 -6.71 -5.05
C SER A 378 10.60 -7.26 -6.34
N ARG A 379 9.98 -8.45 -6.29
CA ARG A 379 9.31 -9.07 -7.45
C ARG A 379 7.84 -8.71 -7.52
N TRP A 380 7.21 -8.45 -6.39
CA TRP A 380 5.80 -8.06 -6.30
C TRP A 380 5.64 -6.65 -5.79
N MET A 381 4.67 -5.94 -6.32
CA MET A 381 4.19 -4.68 -5.77
C MET A 381 2.70 -4.77 -5.51
N VAL A 382 2.27 -4.24 -4.35
CA VAL A 382 0.88 -4.04 -3.98
C VAL A 382 0.59 -2.55 -3.94
N PHE A 383 -0.59 -2.14 -4.36
CA PHE A 383 -1.03 -0.74 -4.33
C PHE A 383 -2.53 -0.60 -4.15
N SER A 384 -2.96 0.57 -3.72
CA SER A 384 -4.38 0.94 -3.63
C SER A 384 -4.80 1.67 -4.91
N SER A 385 -5.92 1.24 -5.51
CA SER A 385 -6.49 1.88 -6.69
C SER A 385 -7.97 2.12 -6.52
N ARG A 386 -8.48 3.20 -7.10
CA ARG A 386 -9.90 3.56 -7.14
C ARG A 386 -10.58 3.16 -8.46
N ARG A 387 -9.88 2.48 -9.36
CA ARG A 387 -10.45 1.94 -10.61
C ARG A 387 -11.70 1.10 -10.33
N GLY A 388 -12.65 1.10 -11.23
CA GLY A 388 -13.87 0.31 -11.13
C GLY A 388 -15.05 0.99 -10.43
N GLY A 389 -14.88 2.16 -9.80
CA GLY A 389 -16.00 2.83 -9.13
C GLY A 389 -15.74 4.21 -8.61
N GLY A 390 -14.48 4.62 -8.52
CA GLY A 390 -14.05 5.95 -8.10
C GLY A 390 -14.37 6.32 -6.64
N LEU A 391 -14.97 5.42 -5.86
CA LEU A 391 -15.34 5.69 -4.47
C LEU A 391 -14.49 4.92 -3.46
N TYR A 392 -14.35 3.62 -3.67
CA TYR A 392 -13.61 2.74 -2.78
C TYR A 392 -12.25 2.39 -3.35
N THR A 393 -11.21 2.44 -2.54
CA THR A 393 -9.93 1.85 -2.92
C THR A 393 -9.95 0.34 -2.72
N ARG A 394 -9.38 -0.37 -3.69
CA ARG A 394 -9.15 -1.82 -3.67
C ARG A 394 -7.66 -2.10 -3.80
N LEU A 395 -7.22 -3.26 -3.32
CA LEU A 395 -5.82 -3.68 -3.44
C LEU A 395 -5.60 -4.40 -4.75
N TYR A 396 -4.55 -3.98 -5.45
CA TYR A 396 -4.07 -4.58 -6.68
C TYR A 396 -2.63 -5.02 -6.53
N PHE A 397 -2.28 -6.09 -7.22
CA PHE A 397 -0.95 -6.70 -7.22
C PHE A 397 -0.42 -6.77 -8.64
N THR A 398 0.87 -6.52 -8.79
CA THR A 398 1.57 -6.65 -10.07
C THR A 398 2.92 -7.30 -9.88
N HIS A 399 3.34 -8.10 -10.86
CA HIS A 399 4.64 -8.76 -10.89
C HIS A 399 5.63 -7.95 -11.70
N ARG A 400 6.82 -7.72 -11.15
CA ARG A 400 7.95 -7.13 -11.87
C ARG A 400 8.87 -8.23 -12.38
N ASN A 401 9.05 -8.33 -13.70
CA ASN A 401 10.01 -9.24 -14.29
C ASN A 401 11.47 -8.76 -14.11
N GLU A 402 12.45 -9.56 -14.51
CA GLU A 402 13.86 -9.22 -14.39
C GLU A 402 14.26 -7.98 -15.19
N GLY A 403 13.60 -7.73 -16.31
CA GLY A 403 13.81 -6.55 -17.14
C GLY A 403 13.23 -5.25 -16.59
N GLY A 404 12.56 -5.29 -15.42
CA GLY A 404 11.95 -4.10 -14.79
C GLY A 404 10.59 -3.70 -15.35
N THR A 405 9.95 -4.57 -16.16
CA THR A 405 8.60 -4.38 -16.68
C THR A 405 7.60 -5.03 -15.71
N PHE A 406 6.45 -4.37 -15.52
CA PHE A 406 5.36 -4.87 -14.68
C PHE A 406 4.30 -5.58 -15.53
N SER A 407 3.68 -6.59 -14.94
CA SER A 407 2.53 -7.27 -15.52
C SER A 407 1.25 -6.46 -15.32
N LYS A 408 0.21 -6.77 -16.09
CA LYS A 408 -1.15 -6.28 -15.83
C LYS A 408 -1.51 -6.56 -14.37
N PRO A 409 -1.99 -5.55 -13.60
CA PRO A 409 -2.37 -5.77 -12.21
C PRO A 409 -3.61 -6.64 -12.07
N PHE A 410 -3.68 -7.41 -10.99
CA PHE A 410 -4.87 -8.15 -10.60
C PHE A 410 -5.36 -7.71 -9.20
N GLN A 411 -6.67 -7.66 -9.03
CA GLN A 411 -7.28 -7.32 -7.75
C GLN A 411 -7.09 -8.45 -6.74
N LEU A 412 -6.97 -8.12 -5.44
CA LEU A 412 -6.89 -9.07 -4.33
C LEU A 412 -7.99 -10.14 -4.46
N PRO A 413 -7.65 -11.44 -4.60
CA PRO A 413 -8.64 -12.49 -4.79
C PRO A 413 -9.65 -12.56 -3.64
N GLN A 414 -10.91 -12.76 -3.96
CA GLN A 414 -12.00 -12.87 -3.01
C GLN A 414 -12.66 -14.25 -3.07
N ARG A 415 -13.16 -14.75 -1.92
CA ARG A 415 -13.91 -16.00 -1.89
C ARG A 415 -15.18 -15.88 -2.76
N ARG A 416 -15.85 -14.72 -2.67
CA ARG A 416 -17.05 -14.37 -3.44
C ARG A 416 -16.91 -12.95 -3.99
N PRO A 417 -16.37 -12.77 -5.19
CA PRO A 417 -16.08 -11.45 -5.77
C PRO A 417 -17.32 -10.54 -5.88
N TRP A 418 -18.48 -11.09 -6.24
CA TRP A 418 -19.72 -10.32 -6.40
C TRP A 418 -20.17 -9.63 -5.11
N ASN A 419 -20.04 -10.28 -3.96
CA ASN A 419 -20.37 -9.68 -2.68
C ASN A 419 -19.35 -8.58 -2.27
N TYR A 420 -18.14 -8.65 -2.81
CA TYR A 420 -17.07 -7.74 -2.43
C TYR A 420 -17.29 -6.30 -2.90
N GLU A 421 -17.87 -6.09 -4.07
CA GLU A 421 -18.21 -4.74 -4.53
C GLU A 421 -19.47 -4.20 -3.90
N ASP A 422 -20.52 -5.00 -3.82
CA ASP A 422 -21.86 -4.57 -3.41
C ASP A 422 -21.99 -4.41 -1.89
N GLU A 423 -21.30 -5.25 -1.11
CA GLU A 423 -21.46 -5.31 0.36
C GLU A 423 -20.29 -4.66 1.10
N ASN A 424 -19.14 -4.43 0.45
CA ASN A 424 -17.95 -3.91 1.09
C ASN A 424 -17.84 -2.39 1.01
N LEU A 425 -18.39 -1.71 2.00
CA LEU A 425 -18.42 -0.25 2.12
C LEU A 425 -17.12 0.37 2.67
N TYR A 426 -16.00 -0.31 2.57
CA TYR A 426 -14.71 0.15 3.08
C TYR A 426 -13.67 0.28 1.98
N SER A 427 -12.77 1.25 2.15
CA SER A 427 -11.54 1.42 1.38
C SER A 427 -10.38 0.70 2.05
N TYR A 428 -9.48 0.16 1.23
CA TYR A 428 -8.25 -0.55 1.64
C TYR A 428 -7.06 0.32 1.28
N ASN A 429 -6.41 0.89 2.30
CA ASN A 429 -5.36 1.88 2.13
C ASN A 429 -4.04 1.43 2.77
N VAL A 430 -2.94 1.97 2.25
CA VAL A 430 -1.58 1.77 2.78
C VAL A 430 -1.24 0.29 2.96
N PRO A 431 -1.32 -0.52 1.90
CA PRO A 431 -0.97 -1.94 2.00
C PRO A 431 0.53 -2.11 2.26
N ASP A 432 0.86 -3.10 3.08
CA ASP A 432 2.23 -3.52 3.36
C ASP A 432 2.31 -5.04 3.40
N PHE A 433 3.22 -5.63 2.63
CA PHE A 433 3.39 -7.07 2.64
C PHE A 433 3.91 -7.57 3.99
N THR A 434 3.55 -8.80 4.34
CA THR A 434 4.09 -9.49 5.51
C THR A 434 4.50 -10.92 5.17
N GLN A 435 5.70 -11.31 5.58
CA GLN A 435 6.24 -12.67 5.35
C GLN A 435 5.58 -13.74 6.23
N GLN A 436 5.02 -13.34 7.36
CA GLN A 436 4.37 -14.20 8.35
C GLN A 436 3.27 -13.43 9.07
N PRO A 437 2.34 -14.11 9.78
CA PRO A 437 1.31 -13.44 10.56
C PRO A 437 1.86 -12.44 11.58
N ILE A 438 1.33 -11.22 11.60
CA ILE A 438 1.67 -10.17 12.58
C ILE A 438 1.04 -10.54 13.92
N ARG A 439 1.83 -10.82 14.94
CA ARG A 439 1.34 -11.28 16.24
C ARG A 439 1.06 -10.11 17.18
N ILE A 440 -0.19 -9.64 17.22
CA ILE A 440 -0.67 -8.66 18.18
C ILE A 440 -1.72 -9.32 19.09
N ARG A 441 -1.48 -9.26 20.41
CA ARG A 441 -2.47 -9.68 21.42
C ARG A 441 -3.37 -8.50 21.72
N ARG A 442 -4.52 -8.38 21.06
CA ARG A 442 -5.46 -7.24 21.11
C ARG A 442 -5.78 -6.80 22.54
N ARG A 443 -6.27 -7.70 23.40
CA ARG A 443 -6.60 -7.39 24.81
C ARG A 443 -5.40 -6.88 25.63
N SER A 444 -4.21 -7.41 25.37
CA SER A 444 -2.99 -6.94 26.06
C SER A 444 -2.59 -5.54 25.61
N LEU A 445 -2.75 -5.25 24.31
CA LEU A 445 -2.49 -3.92 23.75
C LEU A 445 -3.49 -2.90 24.26
N GLU A 446 -4.78 -3.23 24.30
CA GLU A 446 -5.85 -2.41 24.86
C GLU A 446 -5.54 -2.00 26.32
N LYS A 447 -5.22 -2.97 27.20
CA LYS A 447 -4.84 -2.68 28.59
C LYS A 447 -3.63 -1.76 28.70
N LYS A 448 -2.63 -1.94 27.83
CA LYS A 448 -1.45 -1.05 27.79
C LYS A 448 -1.81 0.35 27.33
N LEU A 449 -2.64 0.51 26.31
CA LEU A 449 -3.12 1.80 25.83
C LEU A 449 -3.88 2.55 26.93
N MET A 450 -4.81 1.87 27.60
CA MET A 450 -5.62 2.42 28.69
C MET A 450 -4.80 2.78 29.95
N SER A 451 -3.61 2.20 30.14
CA SER A 451 -2.73 2.54 31.27
C SER A 451 -2.05 3.91 31.14
N ASP A 452 -2.08 4.51 29.97
CA ASP A 452 -1.42 5.78 29.60
C ASP A 452 0.11 5.82 29.89
N LYS A 453 0.70 4.66 30.17
CA LYS A 453 2.16 4.56 30.32
C LYS A 453 2.82 4.59 28.95
N ARG A 454 3.69 5.58 28.72
CA ARG A 454 4.43 5.79 27.47
C ARG A 454 5.92 5.93 27.76
N VAL A 455 6.72 5.35 26.90
CA VAL A 455 8.15 5.65 26.86
C VAL A 455 8.29 7.04 26.27
N GLN A 456 8.95 7.94 27.00
CA GLN A 456 9.27 9.28 26.51
C GLN A 456 10.49 9.19 25.61
N ILE A 457 10.50 10.02 24.59
CA ILE A 457 11.63 10.12 23.66
C ILE A 457 12.33 11.47 23.87
N GLU A 458 13.62 11.47 23.63
CA GLU A 458 14.47 12.66 23.69
C GLU A 458 14.76 13.15 22.27
N VAL A 459 15.09 14.42 22.13
CA VAL A 459 15.49 15.03 20.86
C VAL A 459 16.98 15.35 20.92
N ARG A 460 17.69 14.96 19.87
CA ARG A 460 19.12 15.24 19.70
C ARG A 460 19.35 15.92 18.36
N ASP A 461 20.06 17.04 18.41
CA ASP A 461 20.54 17.80 17.25
C ASP A 461 21.84 17.23 16.71
#